data_690a840538229e28c5a903ee1b557442
#
_entry.id   690a840538229e28c5a903ee1b557442
#
_cell.length_a   1.000
_cell.length_b   1.000
_cell.length_c   1.000
_cell.angle_alpha   90.00
_cell.angle_beta   90.00
_cell.angle_gamma   90.00
#
_symmetry.space_group_name_H-M   'P 1'
#
loop_
_entity.id
_entity.type
_entity.pdbx_description
1 polymer ?
#
loop_
_entity_poly.entity_id
_entity_poly.type
_entity_poly.pdbx_seq_one_letter_code
_entity_poly.pdbx_strand_id
1 'polypeptide(L)'
;MKRYKNHKATVVLENEDFLILDWRDKSGSGEYAVRYIVDCQKGNLIVSGDLGDCIASWFNHVTPDKLACYINDISYFMGKFQCSSDTYDYQWRDIVSDLEGIKEEFLKDDGNWNHGISADEVEEDFAEMLRLCDEMTFGENVPYPDAFVELAERYADPWWKSEFAHIGKRISGRVYLWAIGYQMALKQIRKVAAEAGEDGAARADHPVLAPGA
;
A
#
# COMPACT_ATOMS: atom_id res chain seq x y z
N MET A 1 12.03 -1.97 7.40
CA MET A 1 12.56 -0.82 6.64
C MET A 1 13.99 -1.00 6.09
N LYS A 2 14.43 -2.23 5.86
CA LYS A 2 15.78 -2.46 5.31
C LYS A 2 15.92 -1.98 3.85
N ARG A 3 14.84 -2.03 3.05
CA ARG A 3 14.85 -1.74 1.61
C ARG A 3 15.20 -0.28 1.28
N TYR A 4 14.82 0.70 2.08
CA TYR A 4 15.09 2.12 1.84
C TYR A 4 16.28 2.70 2.62
N LYS A 5 17.14 1.83 3.19
CA LYS A 5 18.26 2.27 4.06
C LYS A 5 19.20 3.26 3.39
N ASN A 6 19.47 3.09 2.10
CA ASN A 6 20.44 3.90 1.35
C ASN A 6 19.76 4.91 0.40
N HIS A 7 18.45 5.04 0.48
CA HIS A 7 17.71 5.97 -0.38
C HIS A 7 17.91 7.41 0.06
N LYS A 8 17.94 8.29 -0.94
CA LYS A 8 18.03 9.74 -0.77
C LYS A 8 16.93 10.43 -1.54
N ALA A 9 16.34 11.43 -0.90
CA ALA A 9 15.43 12.33 -1.55
C ALA A 9 16.18 13.41 -2.33
N THR A 10 15.69 13.72 -3.52
CA THR A 10 16.13 14.87 -4.30
C THR A 10 14.87 15.68 -4.65
N VAL A 11 14.86 16.95 -4.27
CA VAL A 11 13.81 17.88 -4.68
C VAL A 11 14.04 18.25 -6.13
N VAL A 12 13.09 17.95 -6.99
CA VAL A 12 13.09 18.32 -8.41
C VAL A 12 12.39 19.67 -8.59
N LEU A 13 11.29 19.87 -7.87
CA LEU A 13 10.53 21.10 -7.83
C LEU A 13 9.82 21.23 -6.46
N GLU A 14 9.85 22.41 -5.88
CA GLU A 14 9.02 22.76 -4.72
C GLU A 14 8.58 24.22 -4.87
N ASN A 15 7.27 24.43 -4.89
CA ASN A 15 6.62 25.74 -4.89
C ASN A 15 5.23 25.63 -4.22
N GLU A 16 4.42 26.68 -4.31
CA GLU A 16 3.07 26.70 -3.70
C GLU A 16 2.13 25.63 -4.27
N ASP A 17 2.29 25.27 -5.54
CA ASP A 17 1.40 24.37 -6.26
C ASP A 17 1.89 22.92 -6.26
N PHE A 18 3.21 22.70 -6.28
CA PHE A 18 3.79 21.39 -6.52
C PHE A 18 4.96 21.06 -5.61
N LEU A 19 5.03 19.80 -5.19
CA LEU A 19 6.26 19.17 -4.70
C LEU A 19 6.56 17.94 -5.57
N ILE A 20 7.75 17.93 -6.18
CA ILE A 20 8.26 16.80 -6.96
C ILE A 20 9.53 16.27 -6.31
N LEU A 21 9.50 15.00 -5.91
CA LEU A 21 10.60 14.31 -5.25
C LEU A 21 11.04 13.08 -6.05
N ASP A 22 12.34 12.95 -6.25
CA ASP A 22 12.96 11.68 -6.62
C ASP A 22 13.48 10.99 -5.35
N TRP A 23 13.06 9.74 -5.14
CA TRP A 23 13.48 8.87 -4.05
C TRP A 23 14.25 7.70 -4.63
N ARG A 24 15.58 7.69 -4.49
CA ARG A 24 16.46 6.73 -5.16
C ARG A 24 17.53 6.19 -4.24
N ASP A 25 17.89 4.92 -4.45
CA ASP A 25 19.09 4.35 -3.83
C ASP A 25 20.35 5.01 -4.37
N LYS A 26 21.25 5.38 -3.45
CA LYS A 26 22.55 6.00 -3.76
C LYS A 26 23.72 5.03 -3.56
N SER A 27 23.48 3.80 -3.13
CA SER A 27 24.54 2.80 -2.96
C SER A 27 24.97 2.14 -4.27
N GLY A 28 24.22 2.35 -5.35
CA GLY A 28 24.45 1.69 -6.64
C GLY A 28 23.85 0.27 -6.72
N SER A 29 23.07 -0.15 -5.72
CA SER A 29 22.39 -1.45 -5.74
C SER A 29 21.28 -1.54 -6.79
N GLY A 30 20.82 -0.39 -7.32
CA GLY A 30 19.74 -0.31 -8.29
C GLY A 30 18.36 -0.58 -7.68
N GLU A 31 18.25 -0.64 -6.34
CA GLU A 31 16.97 -0.84 -5.69
C GLU A 31 16.06 0.39 -5.86
N TYR A 32 14.89 0.13 -6.30
CA TYR A 32 13.69 0.96 -6.48
C TYR A 32 13.91 2.48 -6.59
N ALA A 33 13.77 3.00 -7.80
CA ALA A 33 13.60 4.42 -8.03
C ALA A 33 12.12 4.78 -8.05
N VAL A 34 11.72 5.73 -7.21
CA VAL A 34 10.33 6.20 -7.12
C VAL A 34 10.29 7.71 -7.25
N ARG A 35 9.38 8.21 -8.07
CA ARG A 35 9.05 9.64 -8.17
C ARG A 35 7.71 9.90 -7.52
N TYR A 36 7.66 10.92 -6.68
CA TYR A 36 6.44 11.44 -6.08
C TYR A 36 6.16 12.84 -6.63
N ILE A 37 4.96 13.07 -7.12
CA ILE A 37 4.47 14.36 -7.56
C ILE A 37 3.23 14.68 -6.73
N VAL A 38 3.30 15.74 -5.94
CA VAL A 38 2.15 16.30 -5.20
C VAL A 38 1.67 17.53 -5.96
N ASP A 39 0.44 17.49 -6.45
CA ASP A 39 -0.30 18.66 -6.90
C ASP A 39 -1.10 19.18 -5.70
N CYS A 40 -0.58 20.23 -5.05
CA CYS A 40 -1.15 20.76 -3.82
C CYS A 40 -2.53 21.36 -4.05
N GLN A 41 -2.77 21.99 -5.20
CA GLN A 41 -4.03 22.67 -5.50
C GLN A 41 -5.17 21.67 -5.72
N LYS A 42 -4.90 20.60 -6.45
CA LYS A 42 -5.91 19.55 -6.71
C LYS A 42 -5.96 18.48 -5.64
N GLY A 43 -4.96 18.45 -4.75
CA GLY A 43 -4.82 17.41 -3.73
C GLY A 43 -4.55 16.04 -4.33
N ASN A 44 -3.67 15.96 -5.33
CA ASN A 44 -3.29 14.71 -5.95
C ASN A 44 -1.89 14.29 -5.52
N LEU A 45 -1.72 12.99 -5.27
CA LEU A 45 -0.43 12.32 -5.20
C LEU A 45 -0.28 11.39 -6.40
N ILE A 46 0.74 11.63 -7.21
CA ILE A 46 1.14 10.73 -8.29
C ILE A 46 2.42 10.03 -7.86
N VAL A 47 2.43 8.72 -7.89
CA VAL A 47 3.60 7.88 -7.66
C VAL A 47 3.93 7.18 -8.96
N SER A 48 5.21 7.16 -9.34
CA SER A 48 5.67 6.40 -10.50
C SER A 48 7.10 5.88 -10.29
N GLY A 49 7.43 4.79 -10.95
CA GLY A 49 8.75 4.19 -10.92
C GLY A 49 8.76 2.67 -10.82
N ASP A 50 9.85 2.11 -10.31
CA ASP A 50 10.11 0.67 -10.33
C ASP A 50 9.10 -0.16 -9.52
N LEU A 51 8.36 0.47 -8.62
CA LEU A 51 7.31 -0.17 -7.82
C LEU A 51 5.92 -0.09 -8.48
N GLY A 52 5.85 0.35 -9.75
CA GLY A 52 4.60 0.65 -10.43
C GLY A 52 4.08 2.05 -10.11
N ASP A 53 2.84 2.31 -10.51
CA ASP A 53 2.27 3.65 -10.52
C ASP A 53 0.96 3.72 -9.75
N CYS A 54 0.66 4.90 -9.18
CA CYS A 54 -0.68 5.21 -8.72
C CYS A 54 -0.97 6.71 -8.80
N ILE A 55 -2.25 7.05 -8.94
CA ILE A 55 -2.78 8.41 -8.74
C ILE A 55 -3.82 8.32 -7.63
N ALA A 56 -3.57 9.02 -6.53
CA ALA A 56 -4.52 9.18 -5.43
C ALA A 56 -5.01 10.63 -5.37
N SER A 57 -6.31 10.85 -5.11
CA SER A 57 -6.92 12.18 -5.09
C SER A 57 -7.76 12.41 -3.84
N TRP A 58 -7.54 13.57 -3.21
CA TRP A 58 -8.33 14.07 -2.09
C TRP A 58 -9.32 15.18 -2.52
N PHE A 59 -9.27 15.58 -3.81
CA PHE A 59 -10.16 16.57 -4.44
C PHE A 59 -10.19 17.95 -3.78
N ASN A 60 -9.24 18.25 -2.89
CA ASN A 60 -9.11 19.52 -2.17
C ASN A 60 -7.65 19.87 -2.06
N HIS A 61 -7.36 21.17 -1.78
CA HIS A 61 -6.00 21.60 -1.49
C HIS A 61 -5.39 20.78 -0.33
N VAL A 62 -4.21 20.23 -0.56
CA VAL A 62 -3.47 19.41 0.42
C VAL A 62 -2.00 19.80 0.42
N THR A 63 -1.46 20.13 1.60
CA THR A 63 -0.02 20.32 1.73
C THR A 63 0.72 18.98 1.76
N PRO A 64 2.02 18.93 1.33
CA PRO A 64 2.81 17.72 1.38
C PRO A 64 2.87 17.07 2.77
N ASP A 65 2.96 17.88 3.83
CA ASP A 65 3.04 17.40 5.20
C ASP A 65 1.70 16.81 5.69
N LYS A 66 0.58 17.43 5.31
CA LYS A 66 -0.76 16.89 5.60
C LYS A 66 -1.01 15.59 4.85
N LEU A 67 -0.54 15.50 3.60
CA LEU A 67 -0.60 14.28 2.81
C LEU A 67 0.15 13.13 3.47
N ALA A 68 1.34 13.40 4.02
CA ALA A 68 2.11 12.39 4.77
C ALA A 68 1.35 11.84 5.97
N CYS A 69 0.49 12.64 6.61
CA CYS A 69 -0.39 12.15 7.67
C CYS A 69 -1.51 11.25 7.12
N TYR A 70 -2.11 11.63 6.01
CA TYR A 70 -3.24 10.89 5.42
C TYR A 70 -2.86 9.48 4.94
N ILE A 71 -1.67 9.33 4.36
CA ILE A 71 -1.20 8.04 3.84
C ILE A 71 -0.68 7.08 4.92
N ASN A 72 -0.70 7.47 6.21
CA ASN A 72 -0.41 6.56 7.33
C ASN A 72 -1.45 5.45 7.45
N ASP A 73 -2.71 5.77 7.17
CA ASP A 73 -3.76 4.78 7.06
C ASP A 73 -3.77 4.24 5.62
N ILE A 74 -3.27 3.02 5.48
CA ILE A 74 -3.11 2.39 4.16
C ILE A 74 -4.48 2.14 3.50
N SER A 75 -5.49 1.75 4.27
CA SER A 75 -6.85 1.52 3.74
C SER A 75 -7.46 2.82 3.23
N TYR A 76 -7.31 3.89 4.01
CA TYR A 76 -7.76 5.21 3.60
C TYR A 76 -7.00 5.72 2.36
N PHE A 77 -5.67 5.50 2.29
CA PHE A 77 -4.85 5.85 1.13
C PHE A 77 -5.32 5.12 -0.12
N MET A 78 -5.51 3.80 -0.05
CA MET A 78 -6.03 3.01 -1.15
C MET A 78 -7.41 3.45 -1.62
N GLY A 79 -8.28 3.86 -0.69
CA GLY A 79 -9.59 4.43 -0.98
C GLY A 79 -9.55 5.76 -1.76
N LYS A 80 -8.37 6.36 -1.92
CA LYS A 80 -8.16 7.59 -2.72
C LYS A 80 -7.62 7.31 -4.12
N PHE A 81 -7.31 6.05 -4.46
CA PHE A 81 -6.78 5.73 -5.78
C PHE A 81 -7.82 5.96 -6.88
N GLN A 82 -7.41 6.70 -7.89
CA GLN A 82 -8.15 6.89 -9.15
C GLN A 82 -7.71 5.86 -10.19
N CYS A 83 -6.44 5.51 -10.18
CA CYS A 83 -5.84 4.42 -10.92
C CYS A 83 -4.57 3.97 -10.22
N SER A 84 -4.20 2.72 -10.40
CA SER A 84 -2.96 2.17 -9.84
C SER A 84 -2.56 0.90 -10.58
N SER A 85 -1.26 0.55 -10.50
CA SER A 85 -0.81 -0.83 -10.64
C SER A 85 -1.44 -1.69 -9.56
N ASP A 86 -1.37 -3.01 -9.69
CA ASP A 86 -2.03 -3.93 -8.76
C ASP A 86 -1.71 -3.63 -7.31
N THR A 87 -2.79 -3.48 -6.55
CA THR A 87 -2.74 -3.10 -5.13
C THR A 87 -2.87 -4.29 -4.20
N TYR A 88 -3.12 -5.47 -4.76
CA TYR A 88 -3.27 -6.71 -4.00
C TYR A 88 -2.34 -7.78 -4.56
N ASP A 89 -1.84 -8.59 -3.63
CA ASP A 89 -1.08 -9.80 -3.91
C ASP A 89 -1.87 -11.00 -3.42
N TYR A 90 -1.68 -12.16 -4.08
CA TYR A 90 -2.25 -13.44 -3.67
C TYR A 90 -1.09 -14.41 -3.41
N GLN A 91 -1.14 -15.14 -2.29
CA GLN A 91 -0.14 -16.14 -1.95
C GLN A 91 -0.84 -17.41 -1.48
N TRP A 92 -0.33 -18.55 -1.91
CA TRP A 92 -0.88 -19.86 -1.55
C TRP A 92 -1.14 -20.02 -0.04
N ARG A 93 -0.15 -19.69 0.78
CA ARG A 93 -0.29 -19.78 2.25
C ARG A 93 -1.44 -18.95 2.81
N ASP A 94 -1.73 -17.81 2.19
CA ASP A 94 -2.81 -16.93 2.64
C ASP A 94 -4.17 -17.51 2.22
N ILE A 95 -4.25 -18.14 1.04
CA ILE A 95 -5.45 -18.87 0.57
C ILE A 95 -5.75 -20.03 1.51
N VAL A 96 -4.75 -20.86 1.82
CA VAL A 96 -4.88 -21.98 2.75
C VAL A 96 -5.38 -21.51 4.10
N SER A 97 -4.72 -20.48 4.66
CA SER A 97 -5.09 -19.93 5.97
C SER A 97 -6.51 -19.38 6.02
N ASP A 98 -6.94 -18.68 4.97
CA ASP A 98 -8.28 -18.10 4.91
C ASP A 98 -9.35 -19.20 4.76
N LEU A 99 -9.12 -20.20 3.89
CA LEU A 99 -10.03 -21.33 3.71
C LEU A 99 -10.14 -22.17 4.98
N GLU A 100 -9.02 -22.46 5.66
CA GLU A 100 -9.03 -23.17 6.93
C GLU A 100 -9.81 -22.39 8.00
N GLY A 101 -9.61 -21.07 8.08
CA GLY A 101 -10.34 -20.21 9.00
C GLY A 101 -11.85 -20.22 8.75
N ILE A 102 -12.27 -20.08 7.49
CA ILE A 102 -13.70 -20.13 7.09
C ILE A 102 -14.29 -21.51 7.44
N LYS A 103 -13.58 -22.59 7.09
CA LYS A 103 -14.01 -23.95 7.42
C LYS A 103 -14.22 -24.16 8.91
N GLU A 104 -13.25 -23.71 9.73
CA GLU A 104 -13.36 -23.83 11.18
C GLU A 104 -14.54 -23.06 11.76
N GLU A 105 -14.80 -21.85 11.26
CA GLU A 105 -15.96 -21.07 11.68
C GLU A 105 -17.26 -21.76 11.29
N PHE A 106 -17.32 -22.29 10.07
CA PHE A 106 -18.48 -23.02 9.57
C PHE A 106 -18.80 -24.29 10.39
N LEU A 107 -17.77 -25.04 10.78
CA LEU A 107 -17.92 -26.24 11.60
C LEU A 107 -18.24 -25.95 13.07
N LYS A 108 -17.91 -24.75 13.58
CA LYS A 108 -18.20 -24.33 14.97
C LYS A 108 -19.63 -23.84 15.15
N ASP A 109 -20.27 -23.39 14.09
CA ASP A 109 -21.62 -22.83 14.19
C ASP A 109 -22.66 -23.96 14.28
N ASP A 110 -23.16 -24.19 15.50
CA ASP A 110 -24.07 -25.30 15.91
C ASP A 110 -25.41 -25.32 15.14
N GLY A 111 -25.39 -25.17 13.80
CA GLY A 111 -26.50 -25.52 12.94
C GLY A 111 -27.46 -24.40 12.53
N ASN A 112 -27.19 -23.13 12.84
CA ASN A 112 -28.03 -22.04 12.37
C ASN A 112 -27.75 -21.66 10.88
N TRP A 113 -26.60 -22.03 10.39
CA TRP A 113 -26.15 -21.74 9.02
C TRP A 113 -26.04 -23.00 8.15
N ASN A 114 -26.15 -24.18 8.78
CA ASN A 114 -25.89 -25.45 8.13
C ASN A 114 -27.11 -25.88 7.31
N HIS A 115 -27.24 -25.41 6.09
CA HIS A 115 -28.29 -25.76 5.13
C HIS A 115 -28.43 -27.29 4.86
N GLY A 116 -28.20 -28.13 5.87
CA GLY A 116 -28.25 -29.57 5.76
C GLY A 116 -26.97 -30.22 5.23
N ILE A 117 -25.85 -29.48 5.21
CA ILE A 117 -24.54 -29.98 4.81
C ILE A 117 -23.90 -30.66 6.03
N SER A 118 -23.48 -31.90 5.88
CA SER A 118 -22.79 -32.63 6.95
C SER A 118 -21.35 -32.17 7.12
N ALA A 119 -20.75 -32.42 8.30
CA ALA A 119 -19.36 -32.08 8.55
C ALA A 119 -18.39 -32.79 7.58
N ASP A 120 -18.70 -34.00 7.18
CA ASP A 120 -17.88 -34.76 6.21
C ASP A 120 -17.93 -34.09 4.82
N GLU A 121 -19.11 -33.62 4.38
CA GLU A 121 -19.24 -32.87 3.12
C GLU A 121 -18.48 -31.54 3.18
N VAL A 122 -18.50 -30.84 4.32
CA VAL A 122 -17.71 -29.61 4.52
C VAL A 122 -16.22 -29.90 4.34
N GLU A 123 -15.71 -30.96 4.99
CA GLU A 123 -14.29 -31.33 4.87
C GLU A 123 -13.92 -31.69 3.42
N GLU A 124 -14.76 -32.44 2.71
CA GLU A 124 -14.54 -32.82 1.31
C GLU A 124 -14.55 -31.60 0.38
N ASP A 125 -15.53 -30.72 0.51
CA ASP A 125 -15.66 -29.53 -0.33
C ASP A 125 -14.51 -28.55 -0.13
N PHE A 126 -14.09 -28.31 1.12
CA PHE A 126 -12.96 -27.42 1.40
C PHE A 126 -11.63 -28.03 0.96
N ALA A 127 -11.46 -29.36 1.03
CA ALA A 127 -10.30 -30.04 0.46
C ALA A 127 -10.25 -29.88 -1.06
N GLU A 128 -11.40 -29.99 -1.73
CA GLU A 128 -11.48 -29.78 -3.18
C GLU A 128 -11.22 -28.32 -3.57
N MET A 129 -11.75 -27.34 -2.80
CA MET A 129 -11.43 -25.91 -3.00
C MET A 129 -9.92 -25.65 -2.94
N LEU A 130 -9.23 -26.24 -1.95
CA LEU A 130 -7.78 -26.16 -1.83
C LEU A 130 -7.07 -26.79 -3.03
N ARG A 131 -7.51 -27.97 -3.49
CA ARG A 131 -6.94 -28.63 -4.66
C ARG A 131 -7.09 -27.78 -5.92
N LEU A 132 -8.26 -27.19 -6.14
CA LEU A 132 -8.54 -26.31 -7.28
C LEU A 132 -7.64 -25.06 -7.25
N CYS A 133 -7.36 -24.52 -6.07
CA CYS A 133 -6.46 -23.40 -5.93
C CYS A 133 -4.97 -23.78 -6.15
N ASP A 134 -4.55 -25.00 -5.79
CA ASP A 134 -3.17 -25.47 -5.98
C ASP A 134 -2.79 -25.60 -7.46
N GLU A 135 -3.78 -25.88 -8.31
CA GLU A 135 -3.61 -25.96 -9.76
C GLU A 135 -3.52 -24.58 -10.44
N MET A 136 -3.79 -23.50 -9.70
CA MET A 136 -3.78 -22.16 -10.26
C MET A 136 -2.38 -21.59 -10.39
N THR A 137 -2.12 -20.93 -11.52
CA THR A 137 -0.94 -20.07 -11.66
C THR A 137 -1.30 -18.69 -11.09
N PHE A 138 -0.75 -18.36 -9.92
CA PHE A 138 -1.00 -17.08 -9.27
C PHE A 138 -0.41 -15.93 -10.08
N GLY A 139 -1.28 -15.05 -10.55
CA GLY A 139 -0.97 -13.79 -11.22
C GLY A 139 -1.68 -12.63 -10.50
N GLU A 140 -1.50 -11.44 -11.03
CA GLU A 140 -1.99 -10.18 -10.44
C GLU A 140 -3.52 -10.08 -10.33
N ASN A 141 -4.25 -10.88 -11.13
CA ASN A 141 -5.71 -11.01 -11.07
C ASN A 141 -6.06 -12.49 -11.16
N VAL A 142 -6.33 -13.10 -10.02
CA VAL A 142 -6.73 -14.51 -9.97
C VAL A 142 -8.25 -14.60 -9.94
N PRO A 143 -8.92 -14.86 -11.07
CA PRO A 143 -10.28 -15.39 -11.03
C PRO A 143 -10.16 -16.83 -10.51
N TYR A 144 -10.86 -17.15 -9.43
CA TYR A 144 -11.00 -18.53 -8.99
C TYR A 144 -11.66 -19.35 -10.11
N PRO A 145 -11.30 -20.65 -10.27
CA PRO A 145 -11.96 -21.53 -11.22
C PRO A 145 -13.47 -21.57 -10.97
N ASP A 146 -14.27 -21.71 -12.01
CA ASP A 146 -15.73 -21.80 -11.90
C ASP A 146 -16.15 -22.88 -10.90
N ALA A 147 -15.46 -24.04 -10.89
CA ALA A 147 -15.71 -25.12 -9.94
C ALA A 147 -15.47 -24.70 -8.47
N PHE A 148 -14.49 -23.84 -8.20
CA PHE A 148 -14.29 -23.26 -6.89
C PHE A 148 -15.46 -22.35 -6.49
N VAL A 149 -15.90 -21.51 -7.43
CA VAL A 149 -17.03 -20.58 -7.21
C VAL A 149 -18.31 -21.36 -6.93
N GLU A 150 -18.58 -22.44 -7.70
CA GLU A 150 -19.72 -23.32 -7.49
C GLU A 150 -19.72 -23.98 -6.11
N LEU A 151 -18.56 -24.46 -5.65
CA LEU A 151 -18.41 -25.01 -4.29
C LEU A 151 -18.65 -23.94 -3.24
N ALA A 152 -18.00 -22.77 -3.39
CA ALA A 152 -18.17 -21.65 -2.47
C ALA A 152 -19.63 -21.17 -2.38
N GLU A 153 -20.39 -21.22 -3.48
CA GLU A 153 -21.81 -20.86 -3.50
C GLU A 153 -22.70 -21.79 -2.67
N ARG A 154 -22.31 -23.05 -2.42
CA ARG A 154 -23.01 -23.95 -1.51
C ARG A 154 -23.04 -23.46 -0.06
N TYR A 155 -22.00 -22.71 0.32
CA TYR A 155 -21.80 -22.13 1.67
C TYR A 155 -22.23 -20.67 1.74
N ALA A 156 -22.65 -20.10 0.62
CA ALA A 156 -22.92 -18.67 0.48
C ALA A 156 -24.34 -18.31 0.94
N ASP A 157 -24.50 -18.04 2.21
CA ASP A 157 -25.34 -16.91 2.65
C ASP A 157 -24.76 -15.60 2.04
N PRO A 158 -25.57 -14.53 1.82
CA PRO A 158 -25.08 -13.23 1.35
C PRO A 158 -23.87 -12.67 2.12
N TRP A 159 -23.70 -13.06 3.38
CA TRP A 159 -22.56 -12.73 4.22
C TRP A 159 -21.26 -13.40 3.77
N TRP A 160 -21.30 -14.69 3.47
CA TRP A 160 -20.13 -15.49 3.11
C TRP A 160 -19.63 -15.22 1.70
N LYS A 161 -20.49 -14.74 0.79
CA LYS A 161 -20.03 -14.29 -0.56
C LYS A 161 -18.94 -13.24 -0.47
N SER A 162 -18.97 -12.36 0.53
CA SER A 162 -17.94 -11.36 0.72
C SER A 162 -16.61 -11.95 1.19
N GLU A 163 -16.66 -12.96 2.06
CA GLU A 163 -15.47 -13.62 2.59
C GLU A 163 -14.73 -14.39 1.48
N PHE A 164 -15.45 -15.22 0.72
CA PHE A 164 -14.87 -15.96 -0.40
C PHE A 164 -14.28 -15.06 -1.49
N ALA A 165 -14.83 -13.87 -1.69
CA ALA A 165 -14.28 -12.89 -2.63
C ALA A 165 -12.93 -12.31 -2.18
N HIS A 166 -12.54 -12.51 -0.92
CA HIS A 166 -11.32 -11.95 -0.33
C HIS A 166 -10.27 -13.01 0.04
N ILE A 167 -10.53 -14.29 -0.22
CA ILE A 167 -9.60 -15.38 0.07
C ILE A 167 -8.22 -15.09 -0.54
N GLY A 168 -7.18 -15.23 0.27
CA GLY A 168 -5.80 -15.03 -0.14
C GLY A 168 -5.41 -13.61 -0.56
N LYS A 169 -6.37 -12.68 -0.55
CA LYS A 169 -6.17 -11.30 -0.97
C LYS A 169 -5.49 -10.49 0.12
N ARG A 170 -4.29 -10.03 -0.14
CA ARG A 170 -3.54 -9.17 0.79
C ARG A 170 -3.13 -7.87 0.08
N ILE A 171 -3.07 -6.78 0.85
CA ILE A 171 -2.55 -5.52 0.31
C ILE A 171 -1.10 -5.73 -0.12
N SER A 172 -0.80 -5.41 -1.38
CA SER A 172 0.54 -5.58 -1.94
C SER A 172 1.58 -4.78 -1.17
N GLY A 173 2.75 -5.39 -1.01
CA GLY A 173 3.90 -4.73 -0.39
C GLY A 173 4.29 -3.41 -1.06
N ARG A 174 3.98 -3.22 -2.35
CA ARG A 174 4.24 -1.98 -3.09
C ARG A 174 3.49 -0.78 -2.52
N VAL A 175 2.23 -0.96 -2.11
CA VAL A 175 1.40 0.11 -1.53
C VAL A 175 2.03 0.65 -0.24
N TYR A 176 2.48 -0.25 0.63
CA TYR A 176 3.22 0.14 1.84
C TYR A 176 4.53 0.85 1.50
N LEU A 177 5.24 0.40 0.47
CA LEU A 177 6.49 1.03 0.04
C LEU A 177 6.25 2.41 -0.56
N TRP A 178 5.16 2.65 -1.29
CA TRP A 178 4.79 3.99 -1.74
C TRP A 178 4.59 4.95 -0.56
N ALA A 179 3.78 4.54 0.42
CA ALA A 179 3.48 5.36 1.59
C ALA A 179 4.74 5.65 2.43
N ILE A 180 5.48 4.61 2.80
CA ILE A 180 6.69 4.73 3.62
C ILE A 180 7.78 5.53 2.88
N GLY A 181 7.97 5.28 1.58
CA GLY A 181 8.95 5.98 0.77
C GLY A 181 8.68 7.48 0.71
N TYR A 182 7.43 7.88 0.49
CA TYR A 182 7.04 9.30 0.52
C TYR A 182 7.32 9.96 1.86
N GLN A 183 6.91 9.32 2.96
CA GLN A 183 7.13 9.85 4.32
C GLN A 183 8.62 9.98 4.65
N MET A 184 9.43 8.99 4.28
CA MET A 184 10.88 9.04 4.49
C MET A 184 11.54 10.14 3.65
N ALA A 185 11.13 10.28 2.39
CA ALA A 185 11.64 11.31 1.49
C ALA A 185 11.29 12.70 2.01
N LEU A 186 10.03 12.94 2.38
CA LEU A 186 9.58 14.23 2.93
C LEU A 186 10.32 14.56 4.22
N LYS A 187 10.43 13.62 5.16
CA LYS A 187 11.16 13.82 6.41
C LYS A 187 12.64 14.19 6.16
N GLN A 188 13.27 13.58 5.17
CA GLN A 188 14.67 13.86 4.84
C GLN A 188 14.85 15.29 4.31
N ILE A 189 13.99 15.76 3.40
CA ILE A 189 14.10 17.12 2.84
C ILE A 189 13.75 18.18 3.91
N ARG A 190 12.76 17.95 4.76
CA ARG A 190 12.40 18.86 5.84
C ARG A 190 13.53 19.01 6.87
N LYS A 191 14.25 17.93 7.16
CA LYS A 191 15.43 17.97 8.04
C LYS A 191 16.55 18.83 7.43
N VAL A 192 16.87 18.63 6.16
CA VAL A 192 17.89 19.41 5.46
C VAL A 192 17.53 20.90 5.42
N ALA A 193 16.26 21.24 5.18
CA ALA A 193 15.78 22.61 5.17
C ALA A 193 15.89 23.28 6.55
N ALA A 194 15.60 22.56 7.63
CA ALA A 194 15.75 23.07 9.01
C ALA A 194 17.21 23.36 9.37
N GLU A 195 18.11 22.42 9.05
CA GLU A 195 19.55 22.59 9.29
C GLU A 195 20.12 23.78 8.51
N ALA A 196 19.69 23.99 7.26
CA ALA A 196 20.11 25.13 6.44
C ALA A 196 19.58 26.48 6.97
N GLY A 197 18.36 26.47 7.56
CA GLY A 197 17.78 27.66 8.19
C GLY A 197 18.50 28.08 9.47
N GLU A 198 18.94 27.14 10.29
CA GLU A 198 19.72 27.40 11.51
C GLU A 198 21.10 27.97 11.19
N ASP A 199 21.81 27.43 10.18
CA ASP A 199 23.09 27.95 9.73
C ASP A 199 22.99 29.38 9.15
N GLY A 200 21.88 29.68 8.49
CA GLY A 200 21.60 31.04 7.97
C GLY A 200 21.37 32.06 9.08
N ALA A 201 20.66 31.67 10.14
CA ALA A 201 20.40 32.53 11.29
C ALA A 201 21.69 32.80 12.11
N ALA A 202 22.54 31.78 12.28
CA ALA A 202 23.80 31.91 13.01
C ALA A 202 24.81 32.85 12.34
N ARG A 203 24.76 32.96 11.00
CA ARG A 203 25.62 33.89 10.23
C ARG A 203 25.14 35.34 10.24
N ALA A 204 23.88 35.61 10.51
CA ALA A 204 23.32 36.95 10.56
C ALA A 204 23.65 37.70 11.86
N ASP A 205 24.05 37.00 12.91
CA ASP A 205 24.36 37.59 14.25
C ASP A 205 25.84 37.97 14.45
N HIS A 206 26.70 37.90 13.42
CA HIS A 206 28.03 38.45 13.53
C HIS A 206 28.02 39.93 13.19
N PRO A 207 28.24 40.84 14.18
CA PRO A 207 28.34 42.26 13.91
C PRO A 207 29.57 42.52 13.02
N VAL A 208 29.32 43.14 11.88
CA VAL A 208 30.39 43.71 11.05
C VAL A 208 31.10 44.78 11.87
N LEU A 209 32.28 44.45 12.39
CA LEU A 209 33.16 45.45 12.96
C LEU A 209 33.52 46.50 11.88
N ALA A 210 33.03 47.72 12.04
CA ALA A 210 33.37 48.81 11.18
C ALA A 210 34.90 49.07 11.24
N PRO A 211 35.59 49.29 10.10
CA PRO A 211 36.98 49.65 10.09
C PRO A 211 37.11 51.04 10.75
N GLY A 212 37.87 51.08 11.85
CA GLY A 212 38.17 52.32 12.59
C GLY A 212 38.87 53.34 11.71
N ALA A 213 38.49 54.59 11.93
CA ALA A 213 39.09 55.80 11.39
C ALA A 213 40.49 56.07 11.98
#